data_3474134e40248e022e7b06b1865064ad
#
_entry.id   3474134e40248e022e7b06b1865064ad
#
_cell.length_a   1.000
_cell.length_b   1.000
_cell.length_c   1.000
_cell.angle_alpha   90.00
_cell.angle_beta   90.00
_cell.angle_gamma   90.00
#
_symmetry.space_group_name_H-M   'P 1'
#
loop_
_entity.id
_entity.type
_entity.pdbx_description
1 polymer ?
#
loop_
_entity_poly.entity_id
_entity_poly.type
_entity_poly.pdbx_seq_one_letter_code
_entity_poly.pdbx_strand_id
1 'polypeptide(L)'
;MTPIRAWHFTFDRLRDGRPIPAIGVTLRHEGPLVLCESGFHASLEPFDALLYAPGPRLHLVECGAEIIHGADKLVARERTIVASADITELLQFFARQQALSVVHLLEPEPPDVVLDFLMTGHPDLREAARAAADAAAYNAARDAARAEFNALVQEQFHEFL
;
A
#
# COMPACT_ATOMS: atom_id res chain seq x y z
N MET A 1 31.33 3.95 -12.18
CA MET A 1 30.06 3.26 -12.49
C MET A 1 28.97 4.32 -12.57
N THR A 2 28.14 4.34 -13.61
CA THR A 2 27.06 5.33 -13.74
C THR A 2 25.99 5.04 -12.67
N PRO A 3 25.54 6.04 -11.91
CA PRO A 3 24.48 5.85 -10.94
C PRO A 3 23.18 5.36 -11.60
N ILE A 4 22.44 4.53 -10.89
CA ILE A 4 21.13 4.02 -11.34
C ILE A 4 20.04 4.84 -10.66
N ARG A 5 19.09 5.35 -11.43
CA ARG A 5 17.87 5.99 -10.90
C ARG A 5 16.89 4.93 -10.42
N ALA A 6 16.35 5.16 -9.24
CA ALA A 6 15.44 4.25 -8.57
C ALA A 6 14.47 5.01 -7.66
N TRP A 7 13.50 4.31 -7.09
CA TRP A 7 12.45 4.88 -6.25
C TRP A 7 12.55 4.36 -4.82
N HIS A 8 12.27 5.23 -3.86
CA HIS A 8 12.29 4.89 -2.44
C HIS A 8 11.25 5.69 -1.68
N PHE A 9 10.53 5.02 -0.77
CA PHE A 9 9.56 5.66 0.11
C PHE A 9 10.11 5.87 1.51
N THR A 10 9.69 6.95 2.14
CA THR A 10 9.88 7.19 3.58
C THR A 10 8.59 7.72 4.21
N PHE A 11 8.57 7.76 5.53
CA PHE A 11 7.63 8.58 6.30
C PHE A 11 8.36 9.83 6.76
N ASP A 12 8.56 10.02 8.08
CA ASP A 12 9.23 11.21 8.64
C ASP A 12 10.75 11.03 8.78
N ARG A 13 11.22 9.79 8.75
CA ARG A 13 12.63 9.43 8.95
C ARG A 13 13.04 8.27 8.05
N LEU A 14 14.33 8.06 7.95
CA LEU A 14 14.89 6.82 7.40
C LEU A 14 14.57 5.64 8.32
N ARG A 15 14.65 4.41 7.78
CA ARG A 15 14.38 3.18 8.53
C ARG A 15 15.25 3.02 9.81
N ASP A 16 16.46 3.55 9.79
CA ASP A 16 17.38 3.54 10.92
C ASP A 16 17.18 4.69 11.92
N GLY A 17 16.10 5.47 11.77
CA GLY A 17 15.74 6.60 12.64
C GLY A 17 16.44 7.91 12.33
N ARG A 18 17.42 7.93 11.42
CA ARG A 18 18.08 9.18 11.01
C ARG A 18 17.11 10.10 10.26
N PRO A 19 17.35 11.42 10.28
CA PRO A 19 16.57 12.34 9.46
C PRO A 19 16.78 12.03 7.97
N ILE A 20 15.75 12.34 7.16
CA ILE A 20 15.84 12.27 5.71
C ILE A 20 16.87 13.31 5.25
N PRO A 21 17.90 12.92 4.46
CA PRO A 21 18.91 13.86 4.01
C PRO A 21 18.33 14.89 3.03
N ALA A 22 18.96 16.05 2.95
CA ALA A 22 18.62 17.03 1.94
C ALA A 22 18.87 16.49 0.51
N ILE A 23 18.13 17.02 -0.46
CA ILE A 23 18.34 16.71 -1.88
C ILE A 23 19.81 17.01 -2.25
N GLY A 24 20.43 16.11 -3.01
CA GLY A 24 21.84 16.19 -3.44
C GLY A 24 22.84 15.66 -2.42
N VAL A 25 22.41 15.31 -1.19
CA VAL A 25 23.31 14.73 -0.19
C VAL A 25 23.39 13.21 -0.38
N THR A 26 24.62 12.73 -0.63
CA THR A 26 24.90 11.31 -0.77
C THR A 26 25.13 10.66 0.59
N LEU A 27 24.34 9.63 0.88
CA LEU A 27 24.58 8.75 2.01
C LEU A 27 25.43 7.56 1.56
N ARG A 28 26.38 7.14 2.41
CA ARG A 28 27.23 5.96 2.19
C ARG A 28 27.05 4.95 3.30
N HIS A 29 26.97 3.67 2.91
CA HIS A 29 26.91 2.54 3.82
C HIS A 29 28.28 1.87 3.90
N GLU A 30 28.82 1.69 5.11
CA GLU A 30 30.18 1.16 5.31
C GLU A 30 30.22 -0.35 5.54
N GLY A 31 29.08 -0.97 5.89
CA GLY A 31 28.96 -2.40 6.14
C GLY A 31 28.83 -3.25 4.87
N PRO A 32 28.66 -4.56 5.01
CA PRO A 32 28.33 -5.43 3.89
C PRO A 32 26.97 -5.10 3.31
N LEU A 33 26.82 -5.21 1.98
CA LEU A 33 25.52 -5.08 1.33
C LEU A 33 24.80 -6.42 1.38
N VAL A 34 23.61 -6.43 2.00
CA VAL A 34 22.77 -7.63 2.07
C VAL A 34 21.33 -7.23 1.72
N LEU A 35 20.79 -7.83 0.66
CA LEU A 35 19.46 -7.54 0.19
C LEU A 35 18.43 -7.82 1.30
N CYS A 36 17.49 -6.90 1.52
CA CYS A 36 16.46 -6.88 2.59
C CYS A 36 17.00 -6.61 4.00
N GLU A 37 18.30 -6.56 4.21
CA GLU A 37 18.90 -6.46 5.54
C GLU A 37 19.77 -5.21 5.71
N SER A 38 20.79 -5.02 4.88
CA SER A 38 21.86 -4.04 5.09
C SER A 38 22.22 -3.30 3.81
N GLY A 39 22.28 -1.96 3.88
CA GLY A 39 22.51 -1.04 2.77
C GLY A 39 21.30 -0.19 2.42
N PHE A 40 21.41 0.61 1.36
CA PHE A 40 20.34 1.49 0.91
C PHE A 40 19.49 0.81 -0.15
N HIS A 41 18.26 0.45 0.25
CA HIS A 41 17.30 -0.19 -0.66
C HIS A 41 16.54 0.84 -1.49
N ALA A 42 16.22 0.45 -2.72
CA ALA A 42 15.35 1.16 -3.66
C ALA A 42 14.77 0.16 -4.66
N SER A 43 13.78 0.58 -5.47
CA SER A 43 13.21 -0.24 -6.55
C SER A 43 13.30 0.51 -7.87
N LEU A 44 13.48 -0.21 -8.98
CA LEU A 44 13.56 0.40 -10.31
C LEU A 44 12.20 0.96 -10.75
N GLU A 45 11.12 0.29 -10.35
CA GLU A 45 9.76 0.71 -10.64
C GLU A 45 9.10 1.33 -9.41
N PRO A 46 8.30 2.43 -9.57
CA PRO A 46 7.59 3.07 -8.46
C PRO A 46 6.64 2.13 -7.73
N PHE A 47 5.96 1.24 -8.45
CA PHE A 47 5.00 0.30 -7.86
C PHE A 47 5.69 -0.74 -6.98
N ASP A 48 6.87 -1.23 -7.38
CA ASP A 48 7.66 -2.14 -6.55
C ASP A 48 8.13 -1.45 -5.27
N ALA A 49 8.52 -0.16 -5.36
CA ALA A 49 8.86 0.63 -4.19
C ALA A 49 7.66 0.84 -3.25
N LEU A 50 6.44 0.96 -3.79
CA LEU A 50 5.20 1.13 -3.03
C LEU A 50 4.92 -0.08 -2.12
N LEU A 51 5.28 -1.30 -2.52
CA LEU A 51 5.12 -2.50 -1.71
C LEU A 51 5.88 -2.45 -0.37
N TYR A 52 6.89 -1.58 -0.29
CA TYR A 52 7.76 -1.39 0.89
C TYR A 52 7.59 -0.03 1.54
N ALA A 53 6.56 0.75 1.13
CA ALA A 53 6.38 2.12 1.56
C ALA A 53 5.96 2.20 3.04
N PRO A 54 6.75 2.85 3.92
CA PRO A 54 6.34 3.11 5.30
C PRO A 54 5.43 4.33 5.42
N GLY A 55 5.32 5.15 4.37
CA GLY A 55 4.54 6.37 4.32
C GLY A 55 4.50 6.98 2.92
N PRO A 56 3.87 8.14 2.73
CA PRO A 56 3.53 8.66 1.41
C PRO A 56 4.63 9.50 0.74
N ARG A 57 5.79 9.68 1.38
CA ARG A 57 6.86 10.49 0.82
C ARG A 57 7.71 9.67 -0.15
N LEU A 58 7.55 9.95 -1.43
CA LEU A 58 8.28 9.31 -2.52
C LEU A 58 9.53 10.11 -2.87
N HIS A 59 10.64 9.40 -3.07
CA HIS A 59 11.91 9.95 -3.53
C HIS A 59 12.33 9.30 -4.84
N LEU A 60 12.73 10.12 -5.79
CA LEU A 60 13.63 9.68 -6.86
C LEU A 60 15.04 9.71 -6.30
N VAL A 61 15.75 8.60 -6.40
CA VAL A 61 17.11 8.45 -5.86
C VAL A 61 18.09 8.02 -6.94
N GLU A 62 19.34 8.40 -6.78
CA GLU A 62 20.48 7.83 -7.52
C GLU A 62 21.22 6.88 -6.59
N CYS A 63 21.33 5.62 -7.02
CA CYS A 63 22.04 4.53 -6.34
C CYS A 63 23.38 4.27 -7.03
N GLY A 64 24.46 4.16 -6.26
CA GLY A 64 25.81 4.05 -6.80
C GLY A 64 26.78 3.23 -5.97
N ALA A 65 28.04 3.30 -6.39
CA ALA A 65 29.19 2.54 -5.93
C ALA A 65 29.05 1.03 -6.19
N GLU A 66 28.51 0.28 -5.26
CA GLU A 66 28.25 -1.16 -5.37
C GLU A 66 26.73 -1.38 -5.29
N ILE A 67 26.17 -2.21 -6.17
CA ILE A 67 24.72 -2.48 -6.25
C ILE A 67 24.50 -3.97 -6.39
N ILE A 68 23.59 -4.50 -5.57
CA ILE A 68 23.07 -5.88 -5.67
C ILE A 68 21.61 -5.79 -6.07
N HIS A 69 21.25 -6.45 -7.17
CA HIS A 69 19.90 -6.50 -7.68
C HIS A 69 19.13 -7.70 -7.12
N GLY A 70 17.88 -7.48 -6.70
CA GLY A 70 16.86 -8.49 -6.45
C GLY A 70 15.82 -8.50 -7.57
N ALA A 71 14.69 -9.18 -7.34
CA ALA A 71 13.61 -9.29 -8.32
C ALA A 71 12.83 -7.97 -8.49
N ASP A 72 12.53 -7.29 -7.39
CA ASP A 72 11.67 -6.10 -7.31
C ASP A 72 12.36 -4.91 -6.61
N LYS A 73 13.60 -5.09 -6.17
CA LYS A 73 14.39 -4.08 -5.45
C LYS A 73 15.88 -4.29 -5.68
N LEU A 74 16.61 -3.27 -5.33
CA LEU A 74 18.07 -3.30 -5.25
C LEU A 74 18.55 -2.83 -3.88
N VAL A 75 19.78 -3.13 -3.54
CA VAL A 75 20.51 -2.52 -2.43
C VAL A 75 21.81 -1.92 -2.94
N ALA A 76 22.13 -0.70 -2.52
CA ALA A 76 23.29 0.05 -2.96
C ALA A 76 24.14 0.54 -1.79
N ARG A 77 25.42 0.74 -2.06
CA ARG A 77 26.37 1.31 -1.10
C ARG A 77 26.17 2.81 -0.92
N GLU A 78 25.78 3.50 -2.00
CA GLU A 78 25.53 4.92 -1.98
C GLU A 78 24.13 5.23 -2.50
N ARG A 79 23.49 6.23 -1.89
CA ARG A 79 22.18 6.72 -2.32
C ARG A 79 22.09 8.22 -2.11
N THR A 80 21.67 8.93 -3.16
CA THR A 80 21.45 10.37 -3.19
C THR A 80 19.98 10.62 -3.52
N ILE A 81 19.28 11.45 -2.74
CA ILE A 81 17.93 11.91 -3.11
C ILE A 81 18.06 12.98 -4.18
N VAL A 82 17.44 12.76 -5.35
CA VAL A 82 17.42 13.70 -6.48
C VAL A 82 16.16 14.59 -6.44
N ALA A 83 15.03 13.99 -6.09
CA ALA A 83 13.76 14.68 -5.93
C ALA A 83 12.93 14.01 -4.84
N SER A 84 11.99 14.76 -4.25
CA SER A 84 11.11 14.28 -3.19
C SER A 84 9.75 14.95 -3.27
N ALA A 85 8.68 14.17 -3.12
CA ALA A 85 7.31 14.66 -3.07
C ALA A 85 6.49 13.89 -2.04
N ASP A 86 5.55 14.55 -1.40
CA ASP A 86 4.44 13.90 -0.72
C ASP A 86 3.39 13.55 -1.77
N ILE A 87 3.08 12.27 -1.91
CA ILE A 87 2.13 11.77 -2.90
C ILE A 87 0.86 11.18 -2.27
N THR A 88 0.50 11.66 -1.07
CA THR A 88 -0.69 11.20 -0.35
C THR A 88 -1.95 11.23 -1.21
N GLU A 89 -2.21 12.35 -1.90
CA GLU A 89 -3.39 12.50 -2.76
C GLU A 89 -3.37 11.54 -3.94
N LEU A 90 -2.21 11.35 -4.57
CA LEU A 90 -2.04 10.40 -5.67
C LEU A 90 -2.30 8.96 -5.21
N LEU A 91 -1.80 8.57 -4.04
CA LEU A 91 -2.04 7.24 -3.46
C LEU A 91 -3.51 7.03 -3.12
N GLN A 92 -4.19 8.04 -2.56
CA GLN A 92 -5.62 7.98 -2.27
C GLN A 92 -6.45 7.87 -3.56
N PHE A 93 -6.10 8.65 -4.59
CA PHE A 93 -6.74 8.55 -5.90
C PHE A 93 -6.53 7.15 -6.51
N PHE A 94 -5.30 6.66 -6.54
CA PHE A 94 -4.98 5.34 -7.05
C PHE A 94 -5.77 4.23 -6.33
N ALA A 95 -5.80 4.25 -4.99
CA ALA A 95 -6.56 3.28 -4.20
C ALA A 95 -8.06 3.29 -4.54
N ARG A 96 -8.67 4.48 -4.72
CA ARG A 96 -10.07 4.58 -5.13
C ARG A 96 -10.31 4.02 -6.53
N GLN A 97 -9.40 4.29 -7.49
CA GLN A 97 -9.50 3.75 -8.84
C GLN A 97 -9.40 2.21 -8.85
N GLN A 98 -8.51 1.64 -8.03
CA GLN A 98 -8.43 0.18 -7.89
C GLN A 98 -9.71 -0.40 -7.27
N ALA A 99 -10.27 0.22 -6.25
CA ALA A 99 -11.54 -0.22 -5.67
C ALA A 99 -12.70 -0.14 -6.70
N LEU A 100 -12.81 0.96 -7.45
CA LEU A 100 -13.82 1.12 -8.50
C LEU A 100 -13.67 0.08 -9.62
N SER A 101 -12.46 -0.32 -9.97
CA SER A 101 -12.23 -1.32 -11.03
C SER A 101 -12.80 -2.70 -10.71
N VAL A 102 -12.98 -3.03 -9.43
CA VAL A 102 -13.47 -4.33 -8.96
C VAL A 102 -14.83 -4.25 -8.27
N VAL A 103 -15.41 -3.06 -8.12
CA VAL A 103 -16.68 -2.85 -7.39
C VAL A 103 -17.84 -3.67 -7.98
N HIS A 104 -17.83 -3.88 -9.30
CA HIS A 104 -18.83 -4.69 -10.01
C HIS A 104 -18.79 -6.19 -9.68
N LEU A 105 -17.75 -6.64 -8.97
CA LEU A 105 -17.60 -8.02 -8.50
C LEU A 105 -18.16 -8.23 -7.09
N LEU A 106 -18.57 -7.16 -6.40
CA LEU A 106 -19.07 -7.22 -5.03
C LEU A 106 -20.57 -7.57 -5.01
N GLU A 107 -20.92 -8.52 -4.18
CA GLU A 107 -22.31 -8.89 -3.86
C GLU A 107 -22.46 -8.97 -2.31
N PRO A 108 -23.38 -8.20 -1.71
CA PRO A 108 -24.27 -7.22 -2.33
C PRO A 108 -23.51 -5.97 -2.82
N GLU A 109 -24.16 -5.23 -3.73
CA GLU A 109 -23.64 -3.94 -4.23
C GLU A 109 -23.36 -2.97 -3.05
N PRO A 110 -22.24 -2.24 -3.08
CA PRO A 110 -21.88 -1.29 -2.03
C PRO A 110 -22.94 -0.17 -1.91
N PRO A 111 -23.17 0.37 -0.71
CA PRO A 111 -24.05 1.51 -0.51
C PRO A 111 -23.65 2.72 -1.39
N ASP A 112 -24.62 3.50 -1.88
CA ASP A 112 -24.42 4.66 -2.76
C ASP A 112 -23.36 5.63 -2.22
N VAL A 113 -23.36 5.92 -0.92
CA VAL A 113 -22.37 6.81 -0.31
C VAL A 113 -20.92 6.29 -0.42
N VAL A 114 -20.74 4.97 -0.49
CA VAL A 114 -19.43 4.35 -0.72
C VAL A 114 -19.01 4.59 -2.17
N LEU A 115 -19.92 4.37 -3.12
CA LEU A 115 -19.67 4.61 -4.55
C LEU A 115 -19.37 6.09 -4.82
N ASP A 116 -20.15 7.00 -4.24
CA ASP A 116 -19.93 8.45 -4.34
C ASP A 116 -18.57 8.85 -3.81
N PHE A 117 -18.16 8.32 -2.64
CA PHE A 117 -16.82 8.57 -2.11
C PHE A 117 -15.71 8.02 -3.03
N LEU A 118 -15.87 6.80 -3.52
CA LEU A 118 -14.88 6.20 -4.43
C LEU A 118 -14.72 7.00 -5.73
N MET A 119 -15.83 7.48 -6.31
CA MET A 119 -15.83 8.27 -7.54
C MET A 119 -15.24 9.66 -7.34
N THR A 120 -15.66 10.36 -6.29
CA THR A 120 -15.33 11.79 -6.10
C THR A 120 -14.11 12.02 -5.23
N GLY A 121 -13.87 11.16 -4.24
CA GLY A 121 -12.86 11.36 -3.20
C GLY A 121 -13.19 12.51 -2.25
N HIS A 122 -14.46 12.99 -2.25
CA HIS A 122 -14.84 14.15 -1.44
C HIS A 122 -14.62 13.86 0.05
N PRO A 123 -13.85 14.70 0.78
CA PRO A 123 -13.48 14.41 2.17
C PRO A 123 -14.68 14.28 3.12
N ASP A 124 -15.77 15.02 2.87
CA ASP A 124 -16.97 14.99 3.71
C ASP A 124 -17.74 13.66 3.61
N LEU A 125 -17.52 12.89 2.53
CA LEU A 125 -18.15 11.57 2.37
C LEU A 125 -17.36 10.44 3.06
N ARG A 126 -16.10 10.67 3.43
CA ARG A 126 -15.18 9.63 3.90
C ARG A 126 -15.71 8.87 5.12
N GLU A 127 -16.14 9.60 6.15
CA GLU A 127 -16.65 9.01 7.41
C GLU A 127 -17.95 8.22 7.16
N ALA A 128 -18.89 8.80 6.41
CA ALA A 128 -20.14 8.14 6.09
C ALA A 128 -19.93 6.89 5.22
N ALA A 129 -19.06 6.96 4.23
CA ALA A 129 -18.71 5.84 3.37
C ALA A 129 -18.05 4.70 4.16
N ARG A 130 -17.14 5.02 5.08
CA ARG A 130 -16.51 4.04 5.97
C ARG A 130 -17.53 3.35 6.85
N ALA A 131 -18.38 4.12 7.54
CA ALA A 131 -19.41 3.57 8.42
C ALA A 131 -20.40 2.66 7.64
N ALA A 132 -20.78 3.06 6.42
CA ALA A 132 -21.67 2.27 5.57
C ALA A 132 -21.00 0.97 5.08
N ALA A 133 -19.71 1.01 4.71
CA ALA A 133 -18.95 -0.17 4.32
C ALA A 133 -18.79 -1.15 5.50
N ASP A 134 -18.45 -0.66 6.68
CA ASP A 134 -18.33 -1.47 7.90
C ASP A 134 -19.67 -2.13 8.26
N ALA A 135 -20.80 -1.40 8.16
CA ALA A 135 -22.13 -1.92 8.40
C ALA A 135 -22.55 -2.98 7.38
N ALA A 136 -22.23 -2.77 6.10
CA ALA A 136 -22.50 -3.76 5.03
C ALA A 136 -21.72 -5.05 5.25
N ALA A 137 -20.43 -4.95 5.58
CA ALA A 137 -19.59 -6.11 5.88
C ALA A 137 -20.08 -6.89 7.10
N TYR A 138 -20.50 -6.18 8.17
CA TYR A 138 -21.05 -6.81 9.37
C TYR A 138 -22.36 -7.57 9.06
N ASN A 139 -23.27 -6.95 8.29
CA ASN A 139 -24.53 -7.57 7.91
C ASN A 139 -24.34 -8.82 7.04
N ALA A 140 -23.43 -8.75 6.05
CA ALA A 140 -23.10 -9.91 5.21
C ALA A 140 -22.53 -11.08 6.03
N ALA A 141 -21.63 -10.82 6.96
CA ALA A 141 -21.09 -11.84 7.85
C ALA A 141 -22.16 -12.48 8.74
N ARG A 142 -23.09 -11.68 9.27
CA ARG A 142 -24.21 -12.14 10.09
C ARG A 142 -25.19 -13.01 9.29
N ASP A 143 -25.49 -12.60 8.05
CA ASP A 143 -26.42 -13.34 7.18
C ASP A 143 -25.83 -14.67 6.73
N ALA A 144 -24.52 -14.72 6.46
CA ALA A 144 -23.82 -15.96 6.18
C ALA A 144 -23.84 -16.93 7.39
N ALA A 145 -23.53 -16.43 8.59
CA ALA A 145 -23.59 -17.22 9.82
C ALA A 145 -25.01 -17.75 10.12
N ARG A 146 -26.05 -16.95 9.85
CA ARG A 146 -27.45 -17.37 9.98
C ARG A 146 -27.81 -18.47 8.99
N ALA A 147 -27.40 -18.33 7.73
CA ALA A 147 -27.66 -19.35 6.71
C ALA A 147 -26.97 -20.68 7.07
N GLU A 148 -25.73 -20.66 7.51
CA GLU A 148 -24.98 -21.83 7.97
C GLU A 148 -25.68 -22.49 9.16
N PHE A 149 -26.03 -21.73 10.19
CA PHE A 149 -26.75 -22.27 11.36
C PHE A 149 -28.07 -22.92 10.97
N ASN A 150 -28.88 -22.27 10.11
CA ASN A 150 -30.13 -22.84 9.66
C ASN A 150 -29.93 -24.18 8.90
N ALA A 151 -28.91 -24.25 8.04
CA ALA A 151 -28.60 -25.49 7.32
C ALA A 151 -28.21 -26.64 8.29
N LEU A 152 -27.37 -26.36 9.28
CA LEU A 152 -27.01 -27.36 10.31
C LEU A 152 -28.21 -27.84 11.11
N VAL A 153 -29.11 -26.92 11.48
CA VAL A 153 -30.35 -27.33 12.19
C VAL A 153 -31.26 -28.16 11.30
N GLN A 154 -31.45 -27.81 10.04
CA GLN A 154 -32.25 -28.58 9.09
C GLN A 154 -31.67 -29.98 8.87
N GLU A 155 -30.37 -30.12 8.77
CA GLU A 155 -29.68 -31.40 8.65
C GLU A 155 -29.90 -32.27 9.90
N GLN A 156 -29.76 -31.67 11.09
CA GLN A 156 -29.94 -32.38 12.36
C GLN A 156 -31.37 -32.89 12.57
N PHE A 157 -32.36 -32.17 12.06
CA PHE A 157 -33.78 -32.48 12.23
C PHE A 157 -34.44 -33.02 10.96
N HIS A 158 -33.69 -33.39 9.93
CA HIS A 158 -34.23 -33.81 8.63
C HIS A 158 -35.27 -34.93 8.69
N GLU A 159 -35.16 -35.87 9.70
CA GLU A 159 -36.10 -36.96 9.89
C GLU A 159 -37.47 -36.50 10.47
N PHE A 160 -37.54 -35.25 10.97
CA PHE A 160 -38.73 -34.69 11.60
C PHE A 160 -39.41 -33.58 10.76
N LEU A 161 -38.79 -33.18 9.67
CA LEU A 161 -39.27 -32.17 8.73
C LEU A 161 -39.88 -32.82 7.50
#